data_530430d61d13dcf530363f5d13a0f512
#
_entry.id   530430d61d13dcf530363f5d13a0f512
#
_cell.length_a   1.000
_cell.length_b   1.000
_cell.length_c   1.000
_cell.angle_alpha   90.00
_cell.angle_beta   90.00
_cell.angle_gamma   90.00
#
_symmetry.space_group_name_H-M   'P 1'
#
loop_
_entity.id
_entity.type
_entity.pdbx_description
1 polymer ?
#
loop_
_entity_poly.entity_id
_entity_poly.type
_entity_poly.pdbx_seq_one_letter_code
_entity_poly.pdbx_strand_id
1 'polypeptide(L)'
;SHHPSPKFPNSGPPASQETPNPTPAMASQLVEEHRSGAEVHTGHELCERKARELLVELGLPDGLLPLPSLEEVGYNRAAGFVWLRQTQAGGATHTFDTIGKQVWYAGEVTAFVEQGRMHGVAGVKSKELLIWVSISEIVLSPSGTKLVFRTPAGLGRALPVTAFQLNPAPPEPEKKDAAAADEADAAATN
;
A
#
# COMPACT_ATOMS: atom_id res chain seq x y z
N SER A 1 -52.19 -1.31 -38.21
CA SER A 1 -51.81 -0.63 -36.97
C SER A 1 -50.70 -1.38 -36.27
N HIS A 2 -49.46 -0.96 -36.53
CA HIS A 2 -48.30 -1.43 -35.80
C HIS A 2 -48.15 -0.62 -34.52
N HIS A 3 -48.31 -1.29 -33.38
CA HIS A 3 -47.86 -0.74 -32.10
C HIS A 3 -46.37 -0.97 -31.99
N PRO A 4 -45.55 0.08 -31.88
CA PRO A 4 -44.13 -0.15 -31.55
C PRO A 4 -44.08 -0.70 -30.14
N SER A 5 -43.46 -1.86 -30.00
CA SER A 5 -43.16 -2.42 -28.70
C SER A 5 -42.25 -1.43 -27.94
N PRO A 6 -42.54 -1.14 -26.68
CA PRO A 6 -41.65 -0.28 -25.91
C PRO A 6 -40.30 -1.00 -25.80
N LYS A 7 -39.25 -0.42 -26.34
CA LYS A 7 -37.92 -0.80 -26.02
C LYS A 7 -37.72 -0.47 -24.54
N PHE A 8 -37.76 -1.50 -23.70
CA PHE A 8 -37.28 -1.36 -22.35
C PHE A 8 -35.78 -1.02 -22.44
N PRO A 9 -35.33 0.06 -21.77
CA PRO A 9 -33.89 0.26 -21.65
C PRO A 9 -33.31 -0.98 -21.00
N ASN A 10 -32.33 -1.55 -21.64
CA ASN A 10 -31.59 -2.69 -21.12
C ASN A 10 -30.93 -2.24 -19.83
N SER A 11 -31.60 -2.45 -18.69
CA SER A 11 -31.03 -2.25 -17.39
C SER A 11 -30.09 -3.43 -17.15
N GLY A 12 -28.93 -3.40 -17.82
CA GLY A 12 -27.80 -4.18 -17.37
C GLY A 12 -27.47 -3.74 -15.95
N PRO A 13 -26.94 -4.63 -15.10
CA PRO A 13 -26.44 -4.22 -13.80
C PRO A 13 -25.53 -3.02 -14.00
N PRO A 14 -25.59 -2.02 -13.08
CA PRO A 14 -24.66 -0.91 -13.19
C PRO A 14 -23.28 -1.51 -13.29
N ALA A 15 -22.59 -1.24 -14.38
CA ALA A 15 -21.20 -1.59 -14.52
C ALA A 15 -20.56 -1.10 -13.24
N SER A 16 -20.03 -2.03 -12.45
CA SER A 16 -19.21 -1.67 -11.31
C SER A 16 -18.28 -0.60 -11.83
N GLN A 17 -18.39 0.61 -11.31
CA GLN A 17 -17.52 1.68 -11.76
C GLN A 17 -16.12 1.25 -11.33
N GLU A 18 -15.47 0.51 -12.20
CA GLU A 18 -14.05 0.28 -12.10
C GLU A 18 -13.45 1.68 -12.20
N THR A 19 -13.07 2.22 -11.04
CA THR A 19 -12.25 3.42 -11.04
C THR A 19 -10.94 3.00 -11.66
N PRO A 20 -10.65 3.44 -12.90
CA PRO A 20 -9.38 3.07 -13.51
C PRO A 20 -8.25 3.58 -12.63
N ASN A 21 -7.16 2.82 -12.54
CA ASN A 21 -5.96 3.29 -11.86
C ASN A 21 -5.59 4.65 -12.45
N PRO A 22 -5.23 5.64 -11.61
CA PRO A 22 -4.78 6.92 -12.10
C PRO A 22 -3.61 6.72 -13.06
N THR A 23 -3.66 7.38 -14.21
CA THR A 23 -2.52 7.42 -15.11
C THR A 23 -1.38 8.19 -14.45
N PRO A 24 -0.11 8.02 -14.87
CA PRO A 24 1.01 8.82 -14.35
C PRO A 24 0.76 10.32 -14.41
N ALA A 25 0.12 10.80 -15.47
CA ALA A 25 -0.22 12.23 -15.61
C ALA A 25 -1.25 12.67 -14.55
N MET A 26 -2.27 11.85 -14.29
CA MET A 26 -3.26 12.11 -13.24
C MET A 26 -2.64 12.07 -11.85
N ALA A 27 -1.75 11.12 -11.61
CA ALA A 27 -1.04 11.01 -10.34
C ALA A 27 -0.19 12.26 -10.06
N SER A 28 0.57 12.74 -11.05
CA SER A 28 1.35 13.97 -10.94
C SER A 28 0.48 15.20 -10.68
N GLN A 29 -0.66 15.27 -11.34
CA GLN A 29 -1.63 16.35 -11.12
C GLN A 29 -2.19 16.31 -9.69
N LEU A 30 -2.52 15.15 -9.17
CA LEU A 30 -2.99 14.99 -7.79
C LEU A 30 -1.92 15.45 -6.80
N VAL A 31 -0.65 15.16 -7.04
CA VAL A 31 0.45 15.65 -6.20
C VAL A 31 0.45 17.17 -6.16
N GLU A 32 0.36 17.84 -7.30
CA GLU A 32 0.36 19.30 -7.35
C GLU A 32 -0.86 19.90 -6.65
N GLU A 33 -2.04 19.30 -6.82
CA GLU A 33 -3.28 19.74 -6.15
C GLU A 33 -3.20 19.61 -4.63
N HIS A 34 -2.49 18.60 -4.12
CA HIS A 34 -2.44 18.29 -2.69
C HIS A 34 -1.17 18.81 -2.00
N ARG A 35 -0.28 19.44 -2.73
CA ARG A 35 0.97 19.96 -2.18
C ARG A 35 0.75 21.07 -1.16
N SER A 36 -0.24 21.93 -1.39
CA SER A 36 -0.63 22.96 -0.44
C SER A 36 -1.26 22.34 0.81
N GLY A 37 -0.74 22.65 1.97
CA GLY A 37 -1.18 22.08 3.24
C GLY A 37 -0.61 20.70 3.55
N ALA A 38 0.26 20.17 2.70
CA ALA A 38 0.90 18.89 2.93
C ALA A 38 2.17 19.01 3.76
N GLU A 39 2.48 17.96 4.51
CA GLU A 39 3.80 17.74 5.09
C GLU A 39 4.69 17.16 4.00
N VAL A 40 5.76 17.85 3.64
CA VAL A 40 6.69 17.40 2.58
C VAL A 40 8.08 17.25 3.16
N HIS A 41 8.68 16.10 2.92
CA HIS A 41 10.02 15.76 3.37
C HIS A 41 10.89 15.43 2.17
N THR A 42 12.15 15.85 2.21
CA THR A 42 13.14 15.58 1.17
C THR A 42 14.39 14.97 1.77
N GLY A 43 15.13 14.23 0.96
CA GLY A 43 16.32 13.51 1.39
C GLY A 43 16.02 12.04 1.71
N HIS A 44 16.90 11.16 1.26
CA HIS A 44 16.67 9.72 1.28
C HIS A 44 16.38 9.16 2.69
N GLU A 45 17.25 9.43 3.64
CA GLU A 45 17.09 8.88 5.00
C GLU A 45 15.83 9.38 5.70
N LEU A 46 15.55 10.68 5.59
CA LEU A 46 14.36 11.27 6.18
C LEU A 46 13.09 10.72 5.53
N CYS A 47 13.07 10.64 4.21
CA CYS A 47 11.92 10.12 3.47
C CYS A 47 11.65 8.66 3.82
N GLU A 48 12.68 7.84 3.90
CA GLU A 48 12.55 6.44 4.28
C GLU A 48 11.94 6.30 5.68
N ARG A 49 12.44 7.07 6.65
CA ARG A 49 11.90 7.08 8.01
C ARG A 49 10.45 7.57 8.04
N LYS A 50 10.13 8.65 7.33
CA LYS A 50 8.79 9.22 7.30
C LYS A 50 7.78 8.30 6.62
N ALA A 51 8.17 7.60 5.57
CA ALA A 51 7.33 6.60 4.93
C ALA A 51 7.01 5.43 5.88
N ARG A 52 7.99 4.96 6.63
CA ARG A 52 7.79 3.91 7.64
C ARG A 52 6.88 4.37 8.78
N GLU A 53 7.12 5.56 9.30
CA GLU A 53 6.28 6.16 10.36
C GLU A 53 4.84 6.28 9.91
N LEU A 54 4.61 6.70 8.67
CA LEU A 54 3.28 6.82 8.10
C LEU A 54 2.59 5.45 8.01
N LEU A 55 3.28 4.44 7.52
CA LEU A 55 2.72 3.08 7.45
C LEU A 55 2.33 2.56 8.84
N VAL A 56 3.17 2.76 9.83
CA VAL A 56 2.87 2.39 11.22
C VAL A 56 1.66 3.15 11.76
N GLU A 57 1.59 4.45 11.51
CA GLU A 57 0.45 5.28 11.90
C GLU A 57 -0.86 4.77 11.30
N LEU A 58 -0.83 4.31 10.06
CA LEU A 58 -1.99 3.76 9.37
C LEU A 58 -2.31 2.31 9.75
N GLY A 59 -1.53 1.71 10.63
CA GLY A 59 -1.69 0.31 11.01
C GLY A 59 -1.27 -0.68 9.92
N LEU A 60 -0.47 -0.23 8.97
CA LEU A 60 0.06 -1.04 7.88
C LEU A 60 1.49 -1.50 8.18
N PRO A 61 1.96 -2.61 7.58
CA PRO A 61 3.33 -3.07 7.78
C PRO A 61 4.34 -2.04 7.29
N ASP A 62 5.40 -1.83 8.04
CA ASP A 62 6.42 -0.82 7.81
C ASP A 62 7.31 -1.08 6.58
N GLY A 63 7.34 -2.30 6.09
CA GLY A 63 8.08 -2.69 4.88
C GLY A 63 7.23 -2.75 3.61
N LEU A 64 6.00 -2.23 3.64
CA LEU A 64 5.08 -2.29 2.49
C LEU A 64 5.55 -1.45 1.31
N LEU A 65 6.29 -0.38 1.55
CA LEU A 65 6.77 0.55 0.52
C LEU A 65 8.30 0.64 0.53
N PRO A 66 9.00 -0.43 0.09
CA PRO A 66 10.46 -0.48 0.11
C PRO A 66 11.07 0.19 -1.13
N LEU A 67 10.88 1.49 -1.27
CA LEU A 67 11.42 2.26 -2.38
C LEU A 67 12.89 2.59 -2.13
N PRO A 68 13.83 2.09 -2.94
CA PRO A 68 15.26 2.16 -2.61
C PRO A 68 15.89 3.55 -2.82
N SER A 69 15.25 4.41 -3.59
CA SER A 69 15.79 5.72 -3.95
C SER A 69 14.83 6.86 -3.65
N LEU A 70 14.11 6.79 -2.53
CA LEU A 70 13.21 7.85 -2.08
C LEU A 70 13.95 9.19 -1.98
N GLU A 71 13.37 10.23 -2.55
CA GLU A 71 13.87 11.60 -2.46
C GLU A 71 12.84 12.59 -1.93
N GLU A 72 11.55 12.31 -2.09
CA GLU A 72 10.45 13.12 -1.59
C GLU A 72 9.30 12.27 -1.10
N VAL A 73 8.77 12.62 0.05
CA VAL A 73 7.54 12.06 0.62
C VAL A 73 6.64 13.20 1.03
N GLY A 74 5.40 13.18 0.59
CA GLY A 74 4.39 14.16 0.96
C GLY A 74 3.16 13.50 1.53
N TYR A 75 2.57 14.14 2.54
CA TYR A 75 1.33 13.68 3.15
C TYR A 75 0.41 14.85 3.44
N ASN A 76 -0.71 14.90 2.74
CA ASN A 76 -1.78 15.85 3.01
C ASN A 76 -2.79 15.16 3.91
N ARG A 77 -2.74 15.46 5.21
CA ARG A 77 -3.58 14.79 6.21
C ARG A 77 -5.05 15.11 6.04
N ALA A 78 -5.38 16.33 5.64
CA ALA A 78 -6.77 16.75 5.46
C ALA A 78 -7.45 15.96 4.35
N ALA A 79 -6.75 15.68 3.26
CA ALA A 79 -7.26 14.92 2.14
C ALA A 79 -7.02 13.40 2.27
N GLY A 80 -6.12 13.00 3.16
CA GLY A 80 -5.67 11.62 3.24
C GLY A 80 -4.91 11.20 1.99
N PHE A 81 -4.11 12.09 1.41
CA PHE A 81 -3.37 11.83 0.19
C PHE A 81 -1.87 11.79 0.46
N VAL A 82 -1.21 10.76 -0.07
CA VAL A 82 0.23 10.56 0.09
C VAL A 82 0.90 10.37 -1.27
N TRP A 83 2.12 10.87 -1.40
CA TRP A 83 2.96 10.58 -2.55
C TRP A 83 4.39 10.28 -2.12
N LEU A 84 5.03 9.41 -2.90
CA LEU A 84 6.41 9.02 -2.72
C LEU A 84 7.11 9.15 -4.07
N ARG A 85 8.19 9.89 -4.12
CA ARG A 85 8.96 10.12 -5.34
C ARG A 85 10.36 9.58 -5.18
N GLN A 86 10.81 8.83 -6.20
CA GLN A 86 12.15 8.27 -6.27
C GLN A 86 13.03 9.04 -7.23
N THR A 87 14.35 9.00 -7.01
CA THR A 87 15.32 9.57 -7.94
C THR A 87 15.31 8.85 -9.29
N GLN A 88 15.02 7.54 -9.28
CA GLN A 88 14.91 6.74 -10.50
C GLN A 88 13.49 6.84 -11.08
N ALA A 89 13.35 7.59 -12.15
CA ALA A 89 12.08 7.78 -12.83
C ALA A 89 11.46 6.47 -13.35
N GLY A 90 12.29 5.49 -13.68
CA GLY A 90 11.84 4.16 -14.14
C GLY A 90 11.34 3.23 -13.04
N GLY A 91 11.44 3.65 -11.80
CA GLY A 91 11.01 2.84 -10.67
C GLY A 91 11.98 1.73 -10.29
N ALA A 92 11.52 0.86 -9.40
CA ALA A 92 12.32 -0.26 -8.89
C ALA A 92 11.43 -1.45 -8.54
N THR A 93 11.98 -2.64 -8.68
CA THR A 93 11.32 -3.88 -8.27
C THR A 93 11.90 -4.36 -6.95
N HIS A 94 11.03 -4.78 -6.04
CA HIS A 94 11.41 -5.40 -4.78
C HIS A 94 10.83 -6.81 -4.70
N THR A 95 11.62 -7.75 -4.20
CA THR A 95 11.17 -9.11 -3.95
C THR A 95 10.92 -9.32 -2.47
N PHE A 96 9.70 -9.68 -2.11
CA PHE A 96 9.35 -10.09 -0.75
C PHE A 96 9.68 -11.56 -0.60
N ASP A 97 10.85 -11.86 -0.09
CA ASP A 97 11.47 -13.18 -0.13
C ASP A 97 10.65 -14.28 0.52
N THR A 98 9.98 -13.99 1.64
CA THR A 98 9.22 -14.98 2.39
C THR A 98 8.03 -15.55 1.61
N ILE A 99 7.53 -14.80 0.63
CA ILE A 99 6.40 -15.20 -0.23
C ILE A 99 6.78 -15.29 -1.70
N GLY A 100 8.03 -15.00 -2.05
CA GLY A 100 8.51 -15.02 -3.44
C GLY A 100 7.79 -14.04 -4.35
N LYS A 101 7.27 -12.94 -3.81
CA LYS A 101 6.46 -11.97 -4.55
C LYS A 101 7.28 -10.80 -5.02
N GLN A 102 7.24 -10.52 -6.31
CA GLN A 102 7.87 -9.33 -6.88
C GLN A 102 6.84 -8.21 -7.03
N VAL A 103 7.19 -7.02 -6.56
CA VAL A 103 6.36 -5.83 -6.67
C VAL A 103 7.21 -4.71 -7.27
N TRP A 104 6.68 -4.06 -8.29
CA TRP A 104 7.31 -2.91 -8.93
C TRP A 104 6.66 -1.63 -8.41
N TYR A 105 7.53 -0.67 -8.07
CA TYR A 105 7.14 0.66 -7.62
C TYR A 105 7.64 1.69 -8.61
N ALA A 106 6.75 2.52 -9.14
CA ALA A 106 7.09 3.58 -10.09
C ALA A 106 7.98 4.65 -9.46
N GLY A 107 8.57 5.49 -10.28
CA GLY A 107 9.30 6.67 -9.81
C GLY A 107 8.45 7.64 -8.99
N GLU A 108 7.15 7.63 -9.21
CA GLU A 108 6.16 8.35 -8.39
C GLU A 108 5.02 7.38 -8.02
N VAL A 109 4.83 7.19 -6.72
CA VAL A 109 3.75 6.37 -6.16
C VAL A 109 2.80 7.30 -5.42
N THR A 110 1.52 7.20 -5.70
CA THR A 110 0.48 7.99 -5.03
C THR A 110 -0.65 7.11 -4.51
N ALA A 111 -1.29 7.53 -3.46
CA ALA A 111 -2.46 6.83 -2.92
C ALA A 111 -3.28 7.74 -2.02
N PHE A 112 -4.55 7.43 -1.88
CA PHE A 112 -5.36 7.90 -0.75
C PHE A 112 -5.24 6.89 0.38
N VAL A 113 -5.14 7.38 1.60
CA VAL A 113 -4.89 6.55 2.77
C VAL A 113 -5.89 6.83 3.88
N GLU A 114 -6.22 5.77 4.60
CA GLU A 114 -6.98 5.81 5.83
C GLU A 114 -6.49 4.66 6.72
N GLN A 115 -6.98 4.56 7.94
CA GLN A 115 -6.55 3.51 8.85
C GLN A 115 -6.72 2.12 8.23
N GLY A 116 -5.61 1.41 8.09
CA GLY A 116 -5.58 0.05 7.53
C GLY A 116 -5.84 -0.07 6.04
N ARG A 117 -5.81 1.03 5.30
CA ARG A 117 -6.16 0.99 3.88
C ARG A 117 -5.44 2.02 3.03
N MET A 118 -5.03 1.59 1.84
CA MET A 118 -4.59 2.46 0.75
C MET A 118 -5.51 2.20 -0.45
N HIS A 119 -6.03 3.26 -1.06
CA HIS A 119 -6.88 3.13 -2.24
C HIS A 119 -6.53 4.19 -3.27
N GLY A 120 -7.08 4.05 -4.49
CA GLY A 120 -6.66 4.90 -5.59
C GLY A 120 -5.15 4.85 -5.82
N VAL A 121 -4.53 3.69 -5.57
CA VAL A 121 -3.09 3.50 -5.67
C VAL A 121 -2.65 3.63 -7.10
N ALA A 122 -1.60 4.42 -7.33
CA ALA A 122 -0.95 4.56 -8.63
C ALA A 122 0.54 4.27 -8.49
N GLY A 123 1.09 3.57 -9.48
CA GLY A 123 2.52 3.30 -9.54
C GLY A 123 2.96 2.05 -8.78
N VAL A 124 2.05 1.12 -8.51
CA VAL A 124 2.37 -0.17 -7.89
C VAL A 124 1.84 -1.31 -8.76
N LYS A 125 2.72 -2.24 -9.10
CA LYS A 125 2.36 -3.44 -9.85
C LYS A 125 2.92 -4.68 -9.16
N SER A 126 2.13 -5.73 -9.13
CA SER A 126 2.53 -7.03 -8.60
C SER A 126 2.72 -8.02 -9.76
N LYS A 127 3.75 -8.83 -9.68
CA LYS A 127 3.97 -9.88 -10.68
C LYS A 127 3.15 -11.11 -10.33
N GLU A 128 2.23 -11.46 -11.21
CA GLU A 128 1.40 -12.66 -11.13
C GLU A 128 1.81 -13.60 -12.26
N LEU A 129 2.43 -14.73 -11.90
CA LEU A 129 3.02 -15.65 -12.88
C LEU A 129 4.02 -14.91 -13.79
N LEU A 130 3.65 -14.68 -15.04
CA LEU A 130 4.51 -14.02 -16.03
C LEU A 130 4.06 -12.60 -16.39
N ILE A 131 3.02 -12.10 -15.76
CA ILE A 131 2.46 -10.78 -16.08
C ILE A 131 2.50 -9.83 -14.89
N TRP A 132 2.64 -8.55 -15.18
CA TRP A 132 2.54 -7.48 -14.19
C TRP A 132 1.10 -6.98 -14.12
N VAL A 133 0.55 -6.93 -12.93
CA VAL A 133 -0.83 -6.53 -12.65
C VAL A 133 -0.82 -5.28 -11.78
N SER A 134 -1.53 -4.25 -12.22
CA SER A 134 -1.67 -3.02 -11.45
C SER A 134 -2.45 -3.26 -10.15
N ILE A 135 -1.96 -2.67 -9.07
CA ILE A 135 -2.63 -2.69 -7.77
C ILE A 135 -3.35 -1.36 -7.58
N SER A 136 -4.63 -1.41 -7.27
CA SER A 136 -5.46 -0.24 -7.02
C SER A 136 -5.80 -0.01 -5.55
N GLU A 137 -5.77 -1.08 -4.75
CA GLU A 137 -6.11 -1.02 -3.33
C GLU A 137 -5.29 -2.03 -2.53
N ILE A 138 -4.91 -1.62 -1.33
CA ILE A 138 -4.26 -2.48 -0.34
C ILE A 138 -5.00 -2.28 0.97
N VAL A 139 -5.57 -3.33 1.52
CA VAL A 139 -6.38 -3.24 2.73
C VAL A 139 -5.99 -4.32 3.74
N LEU A 140 -5.90 -3.91 5.00
CA LEU A 140 -5.68 -4.82 6.11
C LEU A 140 -6.95 -5.62 6.37
N SER A 141 -6.84 -6.94 6.51
CA SER A 141 -7.98 -7.79 6.85
C SER A 141 -8.50 -7.46 8.26
N PRO A 142 -9.77 -7.77 8.57
CA PRO A 142 -10.33 -7.53 9.91
C PRO A 142 -9.53 -8.18 11.02
N SER A 143 -8.94 -9.34 10.77
CA SER A 143 -8.08 -10.04 11.74
C SER A 143 -6.73 -9.37 11.98
N GLY A 144 -6.31 -8.46 11.08
CA GLY A 144 -4.99 -7.83 11.12
C GLY A 144 -3.84 -8.74 10.70
N THR A 145 -4.11 -9.94 10.21
CA THR A 145 -3.08 -10.93 9.85
C THR A 145 -2.76 -10.99 8.37
N LYS A 146 -3.63 -10.46 7.53
CA LYS A 146 -3.47 -10.46 6.08
C LYS A 146 -3.58 -9.06 5.49
N LEU A 147 -2.85 -8.83 4.42
CA LEU A 147 -3.06 -7.71 3.51
C LEU A 147 -3.76 -8.22 2.25
N VAL A 148 -4.81 -7.55 1.84
CA VAL A 148 -5.52 -7.87 0.61
C VAL A 148 -5.11 -6.85 -0.45
N PHE A 149 -4.52 -7.34 -1.52
CA PHE A 149 -4.15 -6.54 -2.69
C PHE A 149 -5.22 -6.71 -3.74
N ARG A 150 -5.78 -5.60 -4.21
CA ARG A 150 -6.84 -5.61 -5.22
C ARG A 150 -6.39 -4.95 -6.50
N THR A 151 -6.79 -5.53 -7.63
CA THR A 151 -6.62 -4.97 -8.95
C THR A 151 -7.79 -4.04 -9.29
N PRO A 152 -7.69 -3.19 -10.32
CA PRO A 152 -8.82 -2.39 -10.79
C PRO A 152 -10.04 -3.22 -11.17
N ALA A 153 -9.85 -4.44 -11.64
CA ALA A 153 -10.92 -5.38 -11.96
C ALA A 153 -11.59 -6.00 -10.72
N GLY A 154 -11.11 -5.67 -9.52
CA GLY A 154 -11.66 -6.18 -8.26
C GLY A 154 -11.14 -7.53 -7.82
N LEU A 155 -10.17 -8.11 -8.54
CA LEU A 155 -9.54 -9.35 -8.11
C LEU A 155 -8.66 -9.07 -6.90
N GLY A 156 -8.81 -9.87 -5.86
CA GLY A 156 -8.08 -9.73 -4.61
C GLY A 156 -7.16 -10.91 -4.34
N ARG A 157 -6.04 -10.62 -3.69
CA ARG A 157 -5.14 -11.64 -3.15
C ARG A 157 -4.76 -11.29 -1.73
N ALA A 158 -4.98 -12.22 -0.81
CA ALA A 158 -4.61 -12.07 0.59
C ALA A 158 -3.21 -12.64 0.80
N LEU A 159 -2.34 -11.83 1.39
CA LEU A 159 -0.96 -12.19 1.70
C LEU A 159 -0.68 -11.91 3.18
N PRO A 160 0.21 -12.69 3.82
CA PRO A 160 0.48 -12.50 5.25
C PRO A 160 1.14 -11.13 5.51
N VAL A 161 0.67 -10.44 6.52
CA VAL A 161 1.23 -9.15 6.97
C VAL A 161 2.71 -9.26 7.28
N THR A 162 3.13 -10.38 7.87
CA THR A 162 4.52 -10.61 8.26
C THR A 162 5.51 -10.56 7.09
N ALA A 163 5.06 -10.84 5.87
CA ALA A 163 5.90 -10.76 4.68
C ALA A 163 6.31 -9.33 4.34
N PHE A 164 5.58 -8.34 4.84
CA PHE A 164 5.77 -6.92 4.57
C PHE A 164 6.33 -6.16 5.77
N GLN A 165 6.68 -6.84 6.85
CA GLN A 165 7.31 -6.25 8.02
C GLN A 165 8.83 -6.27 7.86
N LEU A 166 9.49 -5.15 8.18
CA LEU A 166 10.95 -5.05 8.10
C LEU A 166 11.65 -5.93 9.12
N ASN A 167 11.11 -5.95 10.34
CA ASN A 167 11.57 -6.82 11.41
C ASN A 167 10.36 -7.58 11.96
N PRO A 168 9.89 -8.63 11.26
CA PRO A 168 8.77 -9.40 11.76
C PRO A 168 9.16 -9.97 13.12
N ALA A 169 8.32 -9.70 14.14
CA ALA A 169 8.50 -10.35 15.42
C ALA A 169 8.54 -11.85 15.18
N PRO A 170 9.48 -12.59 15.79
CA PRO A 170 9.44 -14.04 15.73
C PRO A 170 8.03 -14.49 16.13
N PRO A 171 7.48 -15.53 15.49
CA PRO A 171 6.15 -16.02 15.85
C PRO A 171 6.10 -16.16 17.36
N GLU A 172 5.23 -15.40 18.02
CA GLU A 172 5.16 -15.42 19.48
C GLU A 172 5.01 -16.87 19.95
N PRO A 173 6.04 -17.46 20.56
CA PRO A 173 5.76 -18.57 21.40
C PRO A 173 5.01 -17.95 22.56
N GLU A 174 3.82 -18.33 22.76
CA GLU A 174 2.92 -17.97 23.82
C GLU A 174 3.49 -17.05 24.92
N LYS A 175 2.77 -16.05 25.33
CA LYS A 175 3.13 -15.02 26.33
C LYS A 175 3.88 -15.48 27.57
N LYS A 176 3.97 -16.77 27.82
CA LYS A 176 4.71 -17.35 28.94
C LYS A 176 6.21 -17.12 28.85
N ASP A 177 6.76 -16.99 27.64
CA ASP A 177 8.19 -16.86 27.45
C ASP A 177 8.66 -15.42 27.70
N ALA A 178 7.80 -14.44 27.52
CA ALA A 178 8.11 -13.06 27.89
C ALA A 178 8.30 -12.93 29.42
N ALA A 179 7.50 -13.63 30.21
CA ALA A 179 7.65 -13.65 31.66
C ALA A 179 8.95 -14.34 32.10
N ALA A 180 9.33 -15.40 31.42
CA ALA A 180 10.59 -16.10 31.70
C ALA A 180 11.82 -15.27 31.35
N ALA A 181 11.77 -14.47 30.31
CA ALA A 181 12.83 -13.56 29.95
C ALA A 181 13.03 -12.44 30.98
N ASP A 182 11.97 -11.94 31.57
CA ASP A 182 12.04 -10.94 32.64
C ASP A 182 12.69 -11.50 33.91
N GLU A 183 12.42 -12.73 34.23
CA GLU A 183 13.07 -13.40 35.36
C GLU A 183 14.57 -13.61 35.14
N ALA A 184 14.96 -13.90 33.92
CA ALA A 184 16.37 -14.06 33.59
C ALA A 184 17.16 -12.75 33.72
N ASP A 185 16.56 -11.64 33.36
CA ASP A 185 17.14 -10.32 33.52
C ASP A 185 17.28 -9.93 34.99
N ALA A 186 16.30 -10.26 35.82
CA ALA A 186 16.36 -10.00 37.24
C ALA A 186 17.48 -10.80 37.94
N ALA A 187 17.79 -11.99 37.47
CA ALA A 187 18.86 -12.84 38.01
C ALA A 187 20.25 -12.35 37.60
N ALA A 188 20.38 -11.57 36.56
CA ALA A 188 21.65 -11.05 36.07
C ALA A 188 22.14 -9.80 36.82
N THR A 189 21.40 -9.27 37.72
CA THR A 189 21.70 -8.04 38.46
C THR A 189 22.30 -8.34 39.82
N ASN A 190 23.43 -8.98 39.84
CA ASN A 190 24.26 -9.12 41.08
C ASN A 190 25.57 -8.38 40.90
#